data_7f1cecb19eadbe2d3527fc43173e951c
#
_entry.id   7f1cecb19eadbe2d3527fc43173e951c
#
_cell.length_a   1.000
_cell.length_b   1.000
_cell.length_c   1.000
_cell.angle_alpha   90.00
_cell.angle_beta   90.00
_cell.angle_gamma   90.00
#
_symmetry.space_group_name_H-M   'P 1'
#
loop_
_entity.id
_entity.type
_entity.pdbx_description
1 polymer ?
#
loop_
_entity_poly.entity_id
_entity_poly.type
_entity_poly.pdbx_seq_one_letter_code
_entity_poly.pdbx_strand_id
1 'polypeptide(L)'
;MKLELGNIHVRDLAFGSVSEVKENTVVIDKQALTGYLSELDHRIRSLELSIAKPGDSIRIMPVKDAIEPRVKVSGGGSIFPGRHLGEESMVGEGRTHVLKGMAVITTGEVVGFQEGILDMSGPGADYTPFSSTMNLVIQCEVDESCDQYDHEGVLRLVGLEAGRWIGKLAADVEPDEIHTYETKPLLEQAAEYPNLPKVGYVYMLQSQGLLHDTYCYGVDVKGMLPTPLYPTEVMDGAIISGNCVSACDKNTSFVHQNSPVIYDLYRHHGSKYNFMGVIVTNENVTLRDKERSSNYVVKLAKQMGWEAAIVSEEGFGNPDADLMMNCAKLEAAGIKTVLLTDEYAGQNGESQSLADSHKSADAVVTNGNANQLITLPAMDKVIGHDRYADMVAGGFQGSLHEDGSITVELQAILSATSELGYHNLTTKAS
;
A
#
# COMPACT_ATOMS: atom_id res chain seq x y z
N MET A 1 -19.71 -10.32 5.71
CA MET A 1 -18.42 -10.52 6.40
C MET A 1 -18.29 -9.59 7.60
N LYS A 2 -17.77 -10.08 8.70
CA LYS A 2 -17.53 -9.29 9.91
C LYS A 2 -16.10 -9.51 10.40
N LEU A 3 -15.31 -8.43 10.42
CA LEU A 3 -13.92 -8.41 10.86
C LEU A 3 -13.78 -7.60 12.14
N GLU A 4 -13.06 -8.15 13.10
CA GLU A 4 -12.60 -7.43 14.28
C GLU A 4 -11.09 -7.21 14.16
N LEU A 5 -10.65 -5.97 14.23
CA LEU A 5 -9.24 -5.60 14.34
C LEU A 5 -8.92 -5.32 15.81
N GLY A 6 -8.14 -6.20 16.43
CA GLY A 6 -7.60 -6.03 17.79
C GLY A 6 -6.26 -5.30 17.72
N ASN A 7 -6.27 -3.99 17.96
CA ASN A 7 -5.09 -3.16 17.90
C ASN A 7 -4.26 -3.26 19.18
N ILE A 8 -2.98 -3.56 19.03
CA ILE A 8 -1.96 -3.59 20.06
C ILE A 8 -0.97 -2.49 19.72
N HIS A 9 -0.96 -1.41 20.50
CA HIS A 9 -0.14 -0.24 20.21
C HIS A 9 1.33 -0.51 20.50
N VAL A 10 2.18 -0.35 19.48
CA VAL A 10 3.63 -0.45 19.60
C VAL A 10 4.21 0.94 19.82
N ARG A 11 4.89 1.13 20.94
CA ARG A 11 5.54 2.40 21.30
C ARG A 11 7.05 2.29 21.31
N ASP A 12 7.58 1.08 21.29
CA ASP A 12 9.01 0.84 21.21
C ASP A 12 9.32 -0.49 20.50
N LEU A 13 10.50 -0.56 19.91
CA LEU A 13 11.02 -1.71 19.22
C LEU A 13 12.49 -1.92 19.62
N ALA A 14 12.87 -3.11 20.00
CA ALA A 14 14.22 -3.43 20.45
C ALA A 14 14.67 -4.83 20.01
N PHE A 15 15.98 -5.01 19.88
CA PHE A 15 16.56 -6.35 19.82
C PHE A 15 16.82 -6.89 21.22
N GLY A 16 16.57 -8.19 21.41
CA GLY A 16 16.78 -8.89 22.67
C GLY A 16 17.15 -10.36 22.48
N SER A 17 17.20 -11.12 23.55
CA SER A 17 17.51 -12.55 23.52
C SER A 17 16.28 -13.46 23.39
N VAL A 18 15.07 -12.88 23.43
CA VAL A 18 13.80 -13.58 23.28
C VAL A 18 12.87 -12.66 22.50
N SER A 19 12.06 -13.22 21.61
CA SER A 19 11.06 -12.45 20.86
C SER A 19 9.73 -12.47 21.59
N GLU A 20 9.23 -11.28 21.94
CA GLU A 20 7.96 -11.10 22.65
C GLU A 20 7.36 -9.71 22.42
N VAL A 21 6.07 -9.59 22.72
CA VAL A 21 5.37 -8.29 22.84
C VAL A 21 5.04 -8.09 24.29
N LYS A 22 5.58 -7.02 24.89
CA LYS A 22 5.39 -6.71 26.31
C LYS A 22 5.34 -5.20 26.54
N GLU A 23 4.32 -4.75 27.27
CA GLU A 23 4.17 -3.34 27.68
C GLU A 23 4.33 -2.34 26.51
N ASN A 24 3.68 -2.60 25.39
CA ASN A 24 3.77 -1.82 24.15
C ASN A 24 5.16 -1.81 23.48
N THR A 25 6.07 -2.71 23.90
CA THR A 25 7.38 -2.91 23.26
C THR A 25 7.39 -4.24 22.52
N VAL A 26 7.83 -4.21 21.28
CA VAL A 26 8.15 -5.43 20.52
C VAL A 26 9.65 -5.69 20.67
N VAL A 27 9.99 -6.83 21.29
CA VAL A 27 11.37 -7.30 21.37
C VAL A 27 11.58 -8.41 20.35
N ILE A 28 12.66 -8.36 19.60
CA ILE A 28 12.98 -9.32 18.54
C ILE A 28 14.35 -9.96 18.81
N ASP A 29 14.38 -11.28 18.89
CA ASP A 29 15.63 -12.01 18.79
C ASP A 29 16.15 -11.93 17.34
N LYS A 30 17.17 -11.06 17.16
CA LYS A 30 17.76 -10.79 15.85
C LYS A 30 18.28 -12.07 15.18
N GLN A 31 18.89 -12.97 15.95
CA GLN A 31 19.48 -14.20 15.39
C GLN A 31 18.39 -15.18 14.97
N ALA A 32 17.36 -15.36 15.79
CA ALA A 32 16.23 -16.24 15.49
C ALA A 32 15.49 -15.80 14.23
N LEU A 33 15.18 -14.51 14.11
CA LEU A 33 14.49 -13.99 12.92
C LEU A 33 15.39 -14.05 11.68
N THR A 34 16.66 -13.65 11.76
CA THR A 34 17.60 -13.74 10.63
C THR A 34 17.76 -15.18 10.15
N GLY A 35 17.90 -16.13 11.09
CA GLY A 35 17.98 -17.56 10.75
C GLY A 35 16.75 -18.06 10.02
N TYR A 36 15.55 -17.74 10.55
CA TYR A 36 14.29 -18.11 9.92
C TYR A 36 14.16 -17.54 8.49
N LEU A 37 14.41 -16.25 8.31
CA LEU A 37 14.29 -15.59 6.99
C LEU A 37 15.31 -16.11 5.98
N SER A 38 16.54 -16.42 6.41
CA SER A 38 17.60 -16.91 5.51
C SER A 38 17.30 -18.31 4.95
N GLU A 39 16.43 -19.08 5.60
CA GLU A 39 16.04 -20.42 5.15
C GLU A 39 14.86 -20.40 4.16
N LEU A 40 14.21 -19.25 3.95
CA LEU A 40 13.01 -19.14 3.10
C LEU A 40 13.31 -19.39 1.62
N ASP A 41 14.46 -18.92 1.15
CA ASP A 41 14.84 -19.04 -0.25
C ASP A 41 16.36 -19.13 -0.39
N HIS A 42 16.83 -20.10 -1.16
CA HIS A 42 18.27 -20.34 -1.39
C HIS A 42 18.97 -19.22 -2.16
N ARG A 43 18.20 -18.32 -2.80
CA ARG A 43 18.71 -17.16 -3.53
C ARG A 43 19.04 -15.98 -2.62
N ILE A 44 18.69 -16.03 -1.34
CA ILE A 44 19.09 -15.03 -0.35
C ILE A 44 20.59 -15.15 -0.09
N ARG A 45 21.35 -14.11 -0.44
CA ARG A 45 22.79 -14.04 -0.24
C ARG A 45 23.15 -13.54 1.16
N SER A 46 22.47 -12.51 1.61
CA SER A 46 22.66 -11.96 2.96
C SER A 46 21.41 -11.24 3.44
N LEU A 47 21.24 -11.20 4.77
CA LEU A 47 20.20 -10.49 5.47
C LEU A 47 20.79 -9.70 6.62
N GLU A 48 20.46 -8.41 6.71
CA GLU A 48 20.76 -7.58 7.85
C GLU A 48 19.48 -6.95 8.41
N LEU A 49 19.30 -7.07 9.74
CA LEU A 49 18.18 -6.44 10.44
C LEU A 49 18.66 -5.20 11.18
N SER A 50 17.94 -4.12 11.02
CA SER A 50 18.15 -2.84 11.71
C SER A 50 16.84 -2.30 12.27
N ILE A 51 16.92 -1.41 13.25
CA ILE A 51 15.76 -0.68 13.78
C ILE A 51 15.92 0.79 13.41
N ALA A 52 14.82 1.41 12.97
CA ALA A 52 14.71 2.84 12.75
C ALA A 52 13.44 3.35 13.44
N LYS A 53 13.62 4.34 14.32
CA LYS A 53 12.54 4.90 15.15
C LYS A 53 12.19 6.33 14.71
N PRO A 54 10.99 6.81 14.99
CA PRO A 54 10.62 8.21 14.72
C PRO A 54 11.64 9.19 15.30
N GLY A 55 12.12 10.10 14.47
CA GLY A 55 13.09 11.11 14.83
C GLY A 55 14.56 10.69 14.73
N ASP A 56 14.87 9.42 14.43
CA ASP A 56 16.25 9.00 14.19
C ASP A 56 16.82 9.70 12.95
N SER A 57 18.11 10.05 12.97
CA SER A 57 18.83 10.55 11.81
C SER A 57 19.20 9.37 10.88
N ILE A 58 18.16 8.74 10.31
CA ILE A 58 18.27 7.54 9.49
C ILE A 58 17.52 7.73 8.17
N ARG A 59 18.16 7.36 7.05
CA ARG A 59 17.57 7.18 5.73
C ARG A 59 17.53 5.72 5.37
N ILE A 60 16.41 5.23 4.84
CA ILE A 60 16.26 3.89 4.29
C ILE A 60 16.04 4.02 2.79
N MET A 61 16.89 3.35 1.99
CA MET A 61 16.87 3.49 0.54
C MET A 61 17.65 2.37 -0.16
N PRO A 62 17.12 1.81 -1.27
CA PRO A 62 15.76 1.97 -1.78
C PRO A 62 14.75 1.10 -1.02
N VAL A 63 13.58 1.65 -0.72
CA VAL A 63 12.50 0.91 -0.07
C VAL A 63 11.73 0.09 -1.12
N LYS A 64 11.43 -1.17 -0.78
CA LYS A 64 10.69 -2.11 -1.64
C LYS A 64 9.23 -2.23 -1.25
N ASP A 65 8.96 -2.40 0.05
CA ASP A 65 7.62 -2.49 0.62
C ASP A 65 7.65 -2.11 2.09
N ALA A 66 6.47 -1.76 2.62
CA ALA A 66 6.20 -1.59 4.03
C ALA A 66 5.03 -2.49 4.41
N ILE A 67 5.16 -3.24 5.51
CA ILE A 67 4.20 -4.27 5.91
C ILE A 67 3.85 -4.07 7.38
N GLU A 68 2.56 -4.04 7.73
CA GLU A 68 2.10 -4.01 9.11
C GLU A 68 2.02 -5.44 9.66
N PRO A 69 2.76 -5.77 10.74
CA PRO A 69 2.70 -7.11 11.33
C PRO A 69 1.33 -7.40 11.92
N ARG A 70 0.72 -8.52 11.53
CA ARG A 70 -0.61 -8.95 11.94
C ARG A 70 -0.68 -10.46 12.13
N VAL A 71 -1.68 -10.93 12.88
CA VAL A 71 -1.98 -12.35 13.05
C VAL A 71 -3.48 -12.60 13.15
N LYS A 72 -3.98 -13.63 12.46
CA LYS A 72 -5.34 -14.15 12.63
C LYS A 72 -5.42 -14.92 13.93
N VAL A 73 -6.32 -14.54 14.84
CA VAL A 73 -6.57 -15.23 16.10
C VAL A 73 -7.91 -15.95 16.14
N SER A 74 -8.84 -15.60 15.25
CA SER A 74 -10.08 -16.35 15.00
C SER A 74 -10.63 -16.09 13.60
N GLY A 75 -11.52 -16.96 13.12
CA GLY A 75 -12.21 -16.82 11.85
C GLY A 75 -11.57 -17.54 10.67
N GLY A 76 -10.41 -18.13 10.84
CA GLY A 76 -9.70 -18.83 9.76
C GLY A 76 -9.00 -17.90 8.76
N GLY A 77 -8.26 -18.51 7.88
CA GLY A 77 -7.47 -17.79 6.88
C GLY A 77 -6.05 -17.47 7.36
N SER A 78 -5.23 -17.08 6.43
CA SER A 78 -3.85 -16.64 6.65
C SER A 78 -3.73 -15.17 6.32
N ILE A 79 -3.02 -14.39 7.12
CA ILE A 79 -2.60 -13.05 6.71
C ILE A 79 -1.78 -13.19 5.42
N PHE A 80 -2.09 -12.40 4.41
CA PHE A 80 -1.51 -12.46 3.07
C PHE A 80 -1.79 -13.79 2.34
N PRO A 81 -3.07 -14.12 2.10
CA PRO A 81 -3.45 -15.35 1.42
C PRO A 81 -2.90 -15.41 0.00
N GLY A 82 -2.55 -16.61 -0.45
CA GLY A 82 -2.05 -16.86 -1.81
C GLY A 82 -0.63 -16.36 -2.11
N ARG A 83 0.06 -15.72 -1.16
CA ARG A 83 1.44 -15.23 -1.37
C ARG A 83 2.45 -16.35 -1.67
N HIS A 84 2.21 -17.53 -1.13
CA HIS A 84 2.87 -18.78 -1.48
C HIS A 84 1.91 -19.62 -2.28
N LEU A 85 2.37 -20.18 -3.37
CA LEU A 85 1.60 -21.12 -4.16
C LEU A 85 1.10 -22.25 -3.27
N GLY A 86 -0.15 -22.18 -2.79
CA GLY A 86 -0.79 -23.24 -2.01
C GLY A 86 -1.48 -22.88 -0.71
N GLU A 87 -1.34 -21.70 -0.15
CA GLU A 87 -2.19 -21.25 0.97
C GLU A 87 -3.41 -20.49 0.41
N GLU A 88 -4.42 -21.22 0.01
CA GLU A 88 -5.70 -20.65 -0.40
C GLU A 88 -6.60 -20.50 0.82
N SER A 89 -6.80 -19.28 1.27
CA SER A 89 -7.75 -18.99 2.34
C SER A 89 -8.42 -17.64 2.11
N MET A 90 -9.69 -17.56 2.44
CA MET A 90 -10.39 -16.28 2.47
C MET A 90 -10.03 -15.54 3.75
N VAL A 91 -9.91 -14.23 3.66
CA VAL A 91 -9.72 -13.32 4.78
C VAL A 91 -10.91 -12.37 4.91
N GLY A 92 -10.91 -11.46 5.88
CA GLY A 92 -11.97 -10.47 6.09
C GLY A 92 -13.02 -10.86 7.12
N GLU A 93 -12.85 -12.00 7.81
CA GLU A 93 -13.74 -12.46 8.88
C GLU A 93 -12.99 -12.82 10.16
N GLY A 94 -13.71 -12.80 11.28
CA GLY A 94 -13.17 -13.15 12.59
C GLY A 94 -12.31 -12.05 13.19
N ARG A 95 -11.29 -12.40 13.96
CA ARG A 95 -10.42 -11.42 14.61
C ARG A 95 -8.99 -11.52 14.14
N THR A 96 -8.42 -10.37 13.83
CA THR A 96 -7.01 -10.17 13.48
C THR A 96 -6.38 -9.24 14.51
N HIS A 97 -5.30 -9.65 15.15
CA HIS A 97 -4.48 -8.76 15.98
C HIS A 97 -3.49 -8.01 15.10
N VAL A 98 -3.32 -6.74 15.40
CA VAL A 98 -2.53 -5.78 14.62
C VAL A 98 -1.53 -5.09 15.54
N LEU A 99 -0.24 -5.12 15.19
CA LEU A 99 0.79 -4.35 15.88
C LEU A 99 0.81 -2.91 15.34
N LYS A 100 -0.10 -2.08 15.87
CA LYS A 100 -0.29 -0.68 15.44
C LYS A 100 0.90 0.21 15.80
N GLY A 101 1.35 1.01 14.82
CA GLY A 101 2.50 1.90 15.01
C GLY A 101 3.83 1.24 14.72
N MET A 102 3.82 0.03 14.14
CA MET A 102 5.00 -0.68 13.69
C MET A 102 4.91 -1.02 12.19
N ALA A 103 6.05 -1.02 11.48
CA ALA A 103 6.15 -1.55 10.15
C ALA A 103 7.42 -2.39 9.97
N VAL A 104 7.35 -3.37 9.09
CA VAL A 104 8.51 -4.05 8.50
C VAL A 104 8.79 -3.36 7.17
N ILE A 105 10.00 -2.85 7.01
CA ILE A 105 10.46 -2.18 5.80
C ILE A 105 11.50 -3.06 5.12
N THR A 106 11.27 -3.38 3.85
CA THR A 106 12.26 -4.14 3.05
C THR A 106 13.09 -3.19 2.19
N THR A 107 14.38 -3.45 2.13
CA THR A 107 15.37 -2.73 1.32
C THR A 107 16.43 -3.69 0.80
N GLY A 108 17.26 -3.25 -0.13
CA GLY A 108 18.33 -4.04 -0.75
C GLY A 108 18.88 -3.33 -1.97
N GLU A 109 19.44 -4.09 -2.94
CA GLU A 109 19.83 -3.51 -4.22
C GLU A 109 18.60 -3.10 -5.05
N VAL A 110 18.75 -2.08 -5.90
CA VAL A 110 17.68 -1.65 -6.81
C VAL A 110 17.30 -2.78 -7.77
N VAL A 111 16.02 -3.12 -7.80
CA VAL A 111 15.43 -4.05 -8.78
C VAL A 111 14.85 -3.27 -9.96
N GLY A 112 14.08 -2.23 -9.64
CA GLY A 112 13.54 -1.27 -10.61
C GLY A 112 13.88 0.15 -10.16
N PHE A 113 13.95 1.09 -11.06
CA PHE A 113 14.36 2.48 -10.76
C PHE A 113 13.35 3.29 -9.94
N GLN A 114 12.15 2.77 -9.71
CA GLN A 114 11.03 3.50 -9.09
C GLN A 114 10.86 3.21 -7.59
N GLU A 115 11.86 2.65 -6.95
CA GLU A 115 11.87 2.36 -5.52
C GLU A 115 12.14 3.59 -4.67
N GLY A 116 11.63 3.62 -3.42
CA GLY A 116 11.48 4.84 -2.64
C GLY A 116 12.57 5.17 -1.64
N ILE A 117 12.50 6.39 -1.14
CA ILE A 117 13.29 6.92 -0.02
C ILE A 117 12.36 7.05 1.19
N LEU A 118 12.85 6.63 2.36
CA LEU A 118 12.20 6.85 3.65
C LEU A 118 13.20 7.49 4.62
N ASP A 119 12.97 8.77 4.95
CA ASP A 119 13.70 9.48 6.00
C ASP A 119 12.91 9.43 7.32
N MET A 120 13.58 9.09 8.42
CA MET A 120 12.97 9.02 9.75
C MET A 120 12.90 10.38 10.45
N SER A 121 13.57 11.40 9.91
CA SER A 121 13.57 12.78 10.40
C SER A 121 13.81 13.77 9.26
N GLY A 122 13.71 15.08 9.55
CA GLY A 122 13.88 16.14 8.57
C GLY A 122 12.69 16.30 7.61
N PRO A 123 12.82 17.11 6.55
CA PRO A 123 11.72 17.49 5.68
C PRO A 123 11.11 16.30 4.92
N GLY A 124 11.88 15.26 4.61
CA GLY A 124 11.36 14.05 3.95
C GLY A 124 10.40 13.25 4.83
N ALA A 125 10.59 13.30 6.14
CA ALA A 125 9.75 12.61 7.11
C ALA A 125 8.29 13.13 7.14
N ASP A 126 8.05 14.37 6.75
CA ASP A 126 6.72 14.98 6.71
C ASP A 126 5.85 14.44 5.56
N TYR A 127 6.45 13.77 4.58
CA TYR A 127 5.78 13.26 3.39
C TYR A 127 5.49 11.75 3.42
N THR A 128 5.81 11.07 4.51
CA THR A 128 5.61 9.61 4.61
C THR A 128 5.00 9.21 5.95
N PRO A 129 4.04 8.27 5.99
CA PRO A 129 3.49 7.77 7.25
C PRO A 129 4.51 6.96 8.05
N PHE A 130 5.49 6.38 7.38
CA PHE A 130 6.45 5.44 7.98
C PHE A 130 7.55 6.11 8.80
N SER A 131 7.71 7.42 8.70
CA SER A 131 8.55 8.21 9.62
C SER A 131 8.00 8.24 11.04
N SER A 132 6.71 7.94 11.22
CA SER A 132 6.01 7.92 12.51
C SER A 132 5.82 6.51 13.08
N THR A 133 6.32 5.47 12.40
CA THR A 133 6.24 4.08 12.87
C THR A 133 7.57 3.58 13.44
N MET A 134 7.50 2.60 14.34
CA MET A 134 8.65 1.82 14.77
C MET A 134 9.00 0.82 13.67
N ASN A 135 10.12 1.00 12.97
CA ASN A 135 10.44 0.22 11.79
C ASN A 135 11.50 -0.85 12.07
N LEU A 136 11.13 -2.12 11.81
CA LEU A 136 12.11 -3.15 11.57
C LEU A 136 12.53 -3.09 10.10
N VAL A 137 13.78 -2.76 9.84
CA VAL A 137 14.31 -2.66 8.48
C VAL A 137 15.07 -3.92 8.14
N ILE A 138 14.72 -4.56 7.03
CA ILE A 138 15.34 -5.76 6.51
C ILE A 138 16.07 -5.39 5.23
N GLN A 139 17.39 -5.35 5.29
CA GLN A 139 18.22 -5.28 4.10
C GLN A 139 18.49 -6.70 3.62
N CYS A 140 18.00 -7.03 2.42
CA CYS A 140 18.12 -8.35 1.82
C CYS A 140 18.85 -8.24 0.49
N GLU A 141 19.97 -8.95 0.38
CA GLU A 141 20.72 -9.06 -0.87
C GLU A 141 20.43 -10.43 -1.49
N VAL A 142 20.10 -10.42 -2.77
CA VAL A 142 19.73 -11.60 -3.55
C VAL A 142 20.87 -11.96 -4.50
N ASP A 143 20.94 -13.23 -4.93
CA ASP A 143 21.95 -13.70 -5.87
C ASP A 143 21.90 -12.91 -7.17
N GLU A 144 23.06 -12.44 -7.64
CA GLU A 144 23.21 -11.61 -8.83
C GLU A 144 22.79 -12.29 -10.14
N SER A 145 22.65 -13.62 -10.13
CA SER A 145 22.16 -14.39 -11.28
C SER A 145 20.63 -14.37 -11.42
N CYS A 146 19.91 -13.88 -10.43
CA CYS A 146 18.45 -13.75 -10.46
C CYS A 146 18.04 -12.68 -11.47
N ASP A 147 16.99 -12.97 -12.23
CA ASP A 147 16.33 -11.91 -12.97
C ASP A 147 15.52 -10.98 -12.05
N GLN A 148 15.01 -9.87 -12.60
CA GLN A 148 14.28 -8.88 -11.80
C GLN A 148 13.04 -9.43 -11.13
N TYR A 149 12.35 -10.41 -11.74
CA TYR A 149 11.12 -10.98 -11.19
C TYR A 149 11.42 -11.95 -10.04
N ASP A 150 12.47 -12.74 -10.18
CA ASP A 150 12.97 -13.61 -9.11
C ASP A 150 13.46 -12.78 -7.92
N HIS A 151 14.18 -11.69 -8.18
CA HIS A 151 14.67 -10.76 -7.15
C HIS A 151 13.50 -10.14 -6.37
N GLU A 152 12.50 -9.58 -7.09
CA GLU A 152 11.26 -9.06 -6.48
C GLU A 152 10.57 -10.12 -5.63
N GLY A 153 10.40 -11.33 -6.16
CA GLY A 153 9.73 -12.43 -5.47
C GLY A 153 10.38 -12.80 -4.16
N VAL A 154 11.73 -12.84 -4.09
CA VAL A 154 12.47 -13.09 -2.85
C VAL A 154 12.26 -11.98 -1.83
N LEU A 155 12.39 -10.72 -2.24
CA LEU A 155 12.20 -9.57 -1.34
C LEU A 155 10.78 -9.51 -0.76
N ARG A 156 9.77 -9.71 -1.61
CA ARG A 156 8.37 -9.79 -1.20
C ARG A 156 8.14 -10.93 -0.20
N LEU A 157 8.67 -12.12 -0.47
CA LEU A 157 8.59 -13.27 0.44
C LEU A 157 9.19 -12.95 1.81
N VAL A 158 10.39 -12.41 1.85
CA VAL A 158 11.11 -12.06 3.08
C VAL A 158 10.32 -11.04 3.90
N GLY A 159 9.80 -10.00 3.27
CA GLY A 159 9.01 -8.96 3.96
C GLY A 159 7.72 -9.49 4.56
N LEU A 160 6.92 -10.22 3.78
CA LEU A 160 5.64 -10.78 4.24
C LEU A 160 5.84 -11.83 5.34
N GLU A 161 6.87 -12.69 5.23
CA GLU A 161 7.18 -13.67 6.25
C GLU A 161 7.68 -13.04 7.55
N ALA A 162 8.48 -11.97 7.47
CA ALA A 162 8.88 -11.21 8.65
C ALA A 162 7.65 -10.58 9.34
N GLY A 163 6.76 -9.95 8.56
CA GLY A 163 5.51 -9.40 9.08
C GLY A 163 4.64 -10.46 9.76
N ARG A 164 4.52 -11.65 9.15
CA ARG A 164 3.79 -12.78 9.72
C ARG A 164 4.45 -13.33 10.99
N TRP A 165 5.77 -13.49 10.96
CA TRP A 165 6.53 -14.02 12.10
C TRP A 165 6.40 -13.10 13.33
N ILE A 166 6.58 -11.79 13.13
CA ILE A 166 6.43 -10.79 14.18
C ILE A 166 4.96 -10.72 14.66
N GLY A 167 4.02 -10.71 13.72
CA GLY A 167 2.60 -10.71 14.06
C GLY A 167 2.19 -11.85 15.00
N LYS A 168 2.77 -13.05 14.84
CA LYS A 168 2.50 -14.20 15.71
C LYS A 168 2.86 -13.95 17.19
N LEU A 169 3.80 -13.04 17.47
CA LEU A 169 4.13 -12.68 18.85
C LEU A 169 2.96 -11.98 19.56
N ALA A 170 2.00 -11.46 18.81
CA ALA A 170 0.81 -10.79 19.32
C ALA A 170 -0.43 -11.70 19.44
N ALA A 171 -0.31 -13.00 19.13
CA ALA A 171 -1.47 -13.90 19.07
C ALA A 171 -2.22 -13.98 20.40
N ASP A 172 -1.51 -14.10 21.52
CA ASP A 172 -2.05 -14.26 22.87
C ASP A 172 -2.02 -12.94 23.68
N VAL A 173 -1.70 -11.81 23.03
CA VAL A 173 -1.68 -10.50 23.69
C VAL A 173 -3.08 -9.89 23.68
N GLU A 174 -3.54 -9.39 24.83
CA GLU A 174 -4.82 -8.68 24.91
C GLU A 174 -4.73 -7.35 24.16
N PRO A 175 -5.60 -7.08 23.16
CA PRO A 175 -5.59 -5.83 22.43
C PRO A 175 -5.95 -4.63 23.30
N ASP A 176 -5.32 -3.48 23.05
CA ASP A 176 -5.65 -2.20 23.69
C ASP A 176 -7.07 -1.74 23.30
N GLU A 177 -7.46 -2.02 22.06
CA GLU A 177 -8.78 -1.67 21.50
C GLU A 177 -9.19 -2.66 20.41
N ILE A 178 -10.51 -2.83 20.25
CA ILE A 178 -11.08 -3.68 19.21
C ILE A 178 -12.06 -2.86 18.37
N HIS A 179 -11.78 -2.80 17.07
CA HIS A 179 -12.66 -2.16 16.08
C HIS A 179 -13.37 -3.22 15.25
N THR A 180 -14.68 -3.07 15.09
CA THR A 180 -15.51 -3.99 14.31
C THR A 180 -15.96 -3.36 13.02
N TYR A 181 -15.77 -4.06 11.91
CA TYR A 181 -16.21 -3.70 10.57
C TYR A 181 -17.09 -4.81 10.02
N GLU A 182 -18.24 -4.44 9.48
CA GLU A 182 -19.19 -5.41 8.94
C GLU A 182 -19.72 -4.93 7.60
N THR A 183 -19.77 -5.84 6.63
CA THR A 183 -20.51 -5.67 5.37
C THR A 183 -21.38 -6.91 5.19
N LYS A 184 -22.68 -6.70 5.08
CA LYS A 184 -23.67 -7.75 4.91
C LYS A 184 -23.66 -8.30 3.48
N PRO A 185 -24.26 -9.46 3.22
CA PRO A 185 -24.53 -9.92 1.86
C PRO A 185 -25.26 -8.83 1.05
N LEU A 186 -24.97 -8.75 -0.25
CA LEU A 186 -25.34 -7.62 -1.10
C LEU A 186 -26.83 -7.19 -0.98
N LEU A 187 -27.77 -8.16 -0.98
CA LEU A 187 -29.19 -7.84 -0.90
C LEU A 187 -29.58 -7.28 0.48
N GLU A 188 -28.99 -7.78 1.54
CA GLU A 188 -29.21 -7.29 2.89
C GLU A 188 -28.58 -5.91 3.06
N GLN A 189 -27.34 -5.72 2.56
CA GLN A 189 -26.64 -4.44 2.56
C GLN A 189 -27.45 -3.36 1.83
N ALA A 190 -27.99 -3.68 0.65
CA ALA A 190 -28.80 -2.76 -0.12
C ALA A 190 -30.13 -2.36 0.56
N ALA A 191 -30.67 -3.24 1.39
CA ALA A 191 -31.94 -3.02 2.10
C ALA A 191 -31.77 -2.36 3.47
N GLU A 192 -30.57 -2.36 4.05
CA GLU A 192 -30.32 -1.89 5.42
C GLU A 192 -30.61 -0.38 5.58
N TYR A 193 -30.17 0.42 4.62
CA TYR A 193 -30.37 1.88 4.61
C TYR A 193 -31.00 2.33 3.28
N PRO A 194 -32.30 2.03 3.07
CA PRO A 194 -32.95 2.20 1.76
C PRO A 194 -33.04 3.65 1.30
N ASN A 195 -32.95 4.62 2.23
CA ASN A 195 -33.07 6.05 1.95
C ASN A 195 -31.71 6.75 1.82
N LEU A 196 -30.60 6.03 2.04
CA LEU A 196 -29.25 6.59 1.88
C LEU A 196 -28.69 6.24 0.48
N PRO A 197 -27.92 7.16 -0.13
CA PRO A 197 -27.27 6.88 -1.40
C PRO A 197 -26.32 5.67 -1.28
N LYS A 198 -26.36 4.79 -2.27
CA LYS A 198 -25.51 3.58 -2.34
C LYS A 198 -24.19 3.94 -2.98
N VAL A 199 -23.12 3.95 -2.17
CA VAL A 199 -21.79 4.34 -2.58
C VAL A 199 -20.87 3.12 -2.60
N GLY A 200 -20.15 2.93 -3.70
CA GLY A 200 -19.11 1.92 -3.83
C GLY A 200 -17.72 2.53 -3.99
N TYR A 201 -16.73 1.67 -3.96
CA TYR A 201 -15.34 2.05 -4.19
C TYR A 201 -14.72 1.21 -5.31
N VAL A 202 -14.31 1.87 -6.39
CA VAL A 202 -13.51 1.26 -7.47
C VAL A 202 -12.05 1.49 -7.12
N TYR A 203 -11.38 0.42 -6.73
CA TYR A 203 -9.98 0.43 -6.37
C TYR A 203 -9.15 -0.04 -7.55
N MET A 204 -8.58 0.89 -8.30
CA MET A 204 -7.64 0.60 -9.36
C MET A 204 -6.29 0.27 -8.73
N LEU A 205 -5.70 -0.83 -9.16
CA LEU A 205 -4.43 -1.34 -8.64
C LEU A 205 -3.38 -1.31 -9.74
N GLN A 206 -2.20 -0.84 -9.41
CA GLN A 206 -1.08 -0.77 -10.35
C GLN A 206 -0.73 -2.15 -10.88
N SER A 207 -0.63 -2.24 -12.21
CA SER A 207 -0.32 -3.46 -12.94
C SER A 207 0.40 -3.21 -14.27
N GLN A 208 0.90 -2.00 -14.47
CA GLN A 208 1.59 -1.54 -15.68
C GLN A 208 3.09 -1.28 -15.47
N GLY A 209 3.59 -1.50 -14.26
CA GLY A 209 4.99 -1.30 -13.92
C GLY A 209 5.93 -2.32 -14.58
N LEU A 210 7.20 -2.17 -14.28
CA LEU A 210 8.28 -2.99 -14.86
C LEU A 210 8.32 -4.41 -14.28
N LEU A 211 7.69 -4.62 -13.13
CA LEU A 211 7.69 -5.86 -12.36
C LEU A 211 6.27 -6.41 -12.20
N HIS A 212 6.10 -7.35 -11.28
CA HIS A 212 4.82 -7.72 -10.72
C HIS A 212 4.48 -6.71 -9.62
N ASP A 213 3.51 -5.84 -9.85
CA ASP A 213 3.31 -4.66 -9.01
C ASP A 213 2.42 -4.94 -7.81
N THR A 214 1.30 -5.61 -8.03
CA THR A 214 0.28 -5.85 -7.01
C THR A 214 -0.31 -7.24 -7.17
N TYR A 215 -0.63 -7.87 -6.02
CA TYR A 215 -1.26 -9.19 -5.99
C TYR A 215 -2.57 -9.13 -5.21
N CYS A 216 -3.58 -9.82 -5.69
CA CYS A 216 -4.84 -10.04 -4.98
C CYS A 216 -5.02 -11.56 -4.77
N TYR A 217 -5.09 -12.00 -3.51
CA TYR A 217 -5.09 -13.45 -3.19
C TYR A 217 -3.96 -14.23 -3.89
N GLY A 218 -2.78 -13.64 -3.99
CA GLY A 218 -1.61 -14.22 -4.65
C GLY A 218 -1.66 -14.26 -6.18
N VAL A 219 -2.75 -13.79 -6.79
CA VAL A 219 -2.84 -13.63 -8.25
C VAL A 219 -2.31 -12.26 -8.64
N ASP A 220 -1.38 -12.20 -9.59
CA ASP A 220 -0.94 -10.97 -10.22
C ASP A 220 -2.14 -10.23 -10.83
N VAL A 221 -2.41 -9.03 -10.35
CA VAL A 221 -3.59 -8.25 -10.77
C VAL A 221 -3.58 -7.90 -12.25
N LYS A 222 -2.41 -7.93 -12.91
CA LYS A 222 -2.28 -7.74 -14.35
C LYS A 222 -3.13 -8.72 -15.15
N GLY A 223 -3.30 -9.94 -14.65
CA GLY A 223 -4.10 -10.99 -15.27
C GLY A 223 -5.56 -11.07 -14.82
N MET A 224 -5.99 -10.23 -13.87
CA MET A 224 -7.33 -10.28 -13.30
C MET A 224 -8.36 -9.55 -14.18
N LEU A 225 -9.61 -10.02 -14.12
CA LEU A 225 -10.77 -9.20 -14.46
C LEU A 225 -11.25 -8.46 -13.21
N PRO A 226 -11.91 -7.29 -13.35
CA PRO A 226 -12.48 -6.60 -12.21
C PRO A 226 -13.32 -7.52 -11.34
N THR A 227 -13.08 -7.50 -10.04
CA THR A 227 -13.61 -8.45 -9.07
C THR A 227 -14.18 -7.72 -7.86
N PRO A 228 -15.41 -8.04 -7.41
CA PRO A 228 -15.93 -7.49 -6.19
C PRO A 228 -15.25 -8.15 -4.98
N LEU A 229 -14.87 -7.33 -4.00
CA LEU A 229 -14.40 -7.77 -2.69
C LEU A 229 -15.23 -7.14 -1.58
N TYR A 230 -15.34 -7.83 -0.46
CA TYR A 230 -15.75 -7.14 0.76
C TYR A 230 -14.63 -6.20 1.20
N PRO A 231 -14.95 -4.98 1.68
CA PRO A 231 -13.92 -4.06 2.17
C PRO A 231 -13.06 -4.67 3.29
N THR A 232 -13.64 -5.55 4.10
CA THR A 232 -12.93 -6.28 5.16
C THR A 232 -11.87 -7.24 4.62
N GLU A 233 -12.01 -7.78 3.40
CA GLU A 233 -10.96 -8.60 2.77
C GLU A 233 -9.72 -7.76 2.47
N VAL A 234 -9.91 -6.54 1.93
CA VAL A 234 -8.81 -5.59 1.67
C VAL A 234 -8.11 -5.23 2.99
N MET A 235 -8.88 -4.89 4.02
CA MET A 235 -8.37 -4.54 5.35
C MET A 235 -7.62 -5.71 6.02
N ASP A 236 -7.86 -6.94 5.62
CA ASP A 236 -7.32 -8.15 6.25
C ASP A 236 -6.25 -8.85 5.40
N GLY A 237 -5.71 -8.16 4.37
CA GLY A 237 -4.52 -8.58 3.64
C GLY A 237 -4.76 -9.33 2.34
N ALA A 238 -5.98 -9.28 1.76
CA ALA A 238 -6.25 -9.86 0.44
C ALA A 238 -5.39 -9.25 -0.68
N ILE A 239 -4.98 -7.99 -0.50
CA ILE A 239 -4.14 -7.25 -1.47
C ILE A 239 -2.80 -6.96 -0.83
N ILE A 240 -1.73 -7.24 -1.57
CA ILE A 240 -0.34 -6.95 -1.18
C ILE A 240 0.41 -6.28 -2.33
N SER A 241 1.41 -5.48 -1.99
CA SER A 241 2.34 -4.90 -2.94
C SER A 241 3.44 -5.92 -3.30
N GLY A 242 3.82 -5.98 -4.56
CA GLY A 242 4.99 -6.70 -5.00
C GLY A 242 6.26 -5.85 -4.85
N ASN A 243 6.15 -4.59 -5.21
CA ASN A 243 7.29 -3.66 -5.24
C ASN A 243 6.79 -2.21 -5.17
N CYS A 244 7.60 -1.30 -4.62
CA CYS A 244 7.31 0.13 -4.57
C CYS A 244 7.72 0.83 -5.88
N VAL A 245 7.15 0.42 -7.00
CA VAL A 245 7.29 1.11 -8.28
C VAL A 245 6.52 2.43 -8.20
N SER A 246 7.15 3.57 -8.53
CA SER A 246 6.56 4.89 -8.34
C SER A 246 6.24 5.15 -6.85
N ALA A 247 7.26 5.27 -6.05
CA ALA A 247 7.17 5.22 -4.58
C ALA A 247 6.20 6.22 -3.94
N CYS A 248 5.93 7.36 -4.60
CA CYS A 248 5.03 8.38 -4.08
C CYS A 248 3.57 7.98 -4.09
N ASP A 249 3.12 7.24 -5.09
CA ASP A 249 1.73 6.90 -5.34
C ASP A 249 1.44 5.39 -5.29
N LYS A 250 2.46 4.54 -5.45
CA LYS A 250 2.32 3.10 -5.28
C LYS A 250 2.02 2.74 -3.82
N ASN A 251 0.88 2.08 -3.60
CA ASN A 251 0.47 1.66 -2.27
C ASN A 251 1.28 0.45 -1.78
N THR A 252 1.88 0.58 -0.60
CA THR A 252 2.53 -0.54 0.08
C THR A 252 1.52 -1.54 0.63
N SER A 253 1.96 -2.74 0.97
CA SER A 253 1.11 -3.74 1.65
C SER A 253 0.47 -3.17 2.93
N PHE A 254 1.18 -2.32 3.66
CA PHE A 254 0.65 -1.58 4.82
C PHE A 254 -0.51 -0.65 4.42
N VAL A 255 -0.36 0.12 3.33
CA VAL A 255 -1.38 1.07 2.88
C VAL A 255 -2.62 0.36 2.37
N HIS A 256 -2.49 -0.74 1.64
CA HIS A 256 -3.64 -1.54 1.23
C HIS A 256 -4.49 -2.00 2.42
N GLN A 257 -3.85 -2.53 3.48
CA GLN A 257 -4.53 -2.97 4.70
C GLN A 257 -5.13 -1.81 5.51
N ASN A 258 -4.54 -0.64 5.41
CA ASN A 258 -4.92 0.57 6.15
C ASN A 258 -5.52 1.66 5.26
N SER A 259 -6.17 1.29 4.14
CA SER A 259 -6.74 2.24 3.19
C SER A 259 -7.61 3.31 3.87
N PRO A 260 -7.20 4.58 3.88
CA PRO A 260 -7.97 5.65 4.53
C PRO A 260 -9.33 5.84 3.88
N VAL A 261 -9.47 5.55 2.59
CA VAL A 261 -10.75 5.61 1.87
C VAL A 261 -11.73 4.58 2.43
N ILE A 262 -11.29 3.33 2.64
CA ILE A 262 -12.16 2.27 3.20
C ILE A 262 -12.54 2.60 4.64
N TYR A 263 -11.58 3.07 5.47
CA TYR A 263 -11.88 3.48 6.84
C TYR A 263 -12.89 4.64 6.90
N ASP A 264 -12.75 5.64 6.03
CA ASP A 264 -13.67 6.77 6.01
C ASP A 264 -15.06 6.38 5.49
N LEU A 265 -15.12 5.50 4.50
CA LEU A 265 -16.36 4.92 4.00
C LEU A 265 -17.12 4.16 5.09
N TYR A 266 -16.43 3.36 5.91
CA TYR A 266 -17.06 2.71 7.08
C TYR A 266 -17.50 3.71 8.15
N ARG A 267 -16.71 4.76 8.42
CA ARG A 267 -17.03 5.78 9.43
C ARG A 267 -18.36 6.46 9.16
N HIS A 268 -18.72 6.66 7.90
CA HIS A 268 -19.92 7.34 7.48
C HIS A 268 -21.02 6.41 6.97
N HIS A 269 -20.77 5.11 6.92
CA HIS A 269 -21.76 4.10 6.60
C HIS A 269 -22.96 4.17 7.56
N GLY A 270 -24.17 4.09 7.01
CA GLY A 270 -25.41 4.16 7.79
C GLY A 270 -25.78 5.56 8.29
N SER A 271 -24.95 6.57 8.05
CA SER A 271 -25.22 7.97 8.42
C SER A 271 -25.31 8.91 7.21
N LYS A 272 -24.33 8.91 6.34
CA LYS A 272 -24.32 9.73 5.12
C LYS A 272 -24.67 8.93 3.87
N TYR A 273 -24.27 7.67 3.83
CA TYR A 273 -24.48 6.77 2.70
C TYR A 273 -24.52 5.31 3.16
N ASN A 274 -24.94 4.44 2.25
CA ASN A 274 -24.83 2.99 2.38
C ASN A 274 -23.59 2.53 1.60
N PHE A 275 -22.53 2.13 2.30
CA PHE A 275 -21.31 1.63 1.66
C PHE A 275 -21.51 0.20 1.16
N MET A 276 -21.47 0.02 -0.16
CA MET A 276 -21.89 -1.21 -0.84
C MET A 276 -20.77 -2.19 -1.12
N GLY A 277 -19.51 -1.81 -0.88
CA GLY A 277 -18.36 -2.67 -1.12
C GLY A 277 -17.33 -2.11 -2.09
N VAL A 278 -16.35 -2.92 -2.45
CA VAL A 278 -15.22 -2.57 -3.30
C VAL A 278 -15.27 -3.37 -4.59
N ILE A 279 -14.96 -2.74 -5.71
CA ILE A 279 -14.61 -3.40 -6.96
C ILE A 279 -13.12 -3.15 -7.20
N VAL A 280 -12.33 -4.19 -7.08
CA VAL A 280 -10.91 -4.13 -7.45
C VAL A 280 -10.80 -4.26 -8.96
N THR A 281 -10.01 -3.39 -9.58
CA THR A 281 -9.71 -3.46 -11.01
C THR A 281 -8.22 -3.22 -11.24
N ASN A 282 -7.73 -3.68 -12.37
CA ASN A 282 -6.36 -3.47 -12.79
C ASN A 282 -6.26 -2.25 -13.72
N GLU A 283 -5.07 -1.75 -13.85
CA GLU A 283 -4.66 -0.78 -14.84
C GLU A 283 -4.06 -1.50 -16.04
N ASN A 284 -4.47 -1.15 -17.23
CA ASN A 284 -4.17 -1.94 -18.41
C ASN A 284 -3.23 -1.19 -19.36
N VAL A 285 -2.36 -1.93 -20.05
CA VAL A 285 -1.42 -1.36 -21.02
C VAL A 285 -2.12 -1.00 -22.33
N THR A 286 -3.03 -1.87 -22.81
CA THR A 286 -3.66 -1.69 -24.11
C THR A 286 -5.05 -1.08 -23.99
N LEU A 287 -5.42 -0.23 -24.96
CA LEU A 287 -6.76 0.39 -25.04
C LEU A 287 -7.89 -0.66 -24.99
N ARG A 288 -7.72 -1.79 -25.69
CA ARG A 288 -8.69 -2.88 -25.70
C ARG A 288 -8.93 -3.47 -24.31
N ASP A 289 -7.86 -3.61 -23.53
CA ASP A 289 -7.94 -4.16 -22.18
C ASP A 289 -8.53 -3.15 -21.20
N LYS A 290 -8.19 -1.86 -21.35
CA LYS A 290 -8.83 -0.75 -20.62
C LYS A 290 -10.34 -0.70 -20.86
N GLU A 291 -10.77 -0.82 -22.12
CA GLU A 291 -12.19 -0.89 -22.50
C GLU A 291 -12.89 -2.09 -21.86
N ARG A 292 -12.26 -3.27 -21.88
CA ARG A 292 -12.79 -4.48 -21.26
C ARG A 292 -12.97 -4.30 -19.75
N SER A 293 -11.92 -3.90 -19.03
CA SER A 293 -11.95 -3.75 -17.58
C SER A 293 -12.98 -2.71 -17.15
N SER A 294 -12.98 -1.51 -17.75
CA SER A 294 -13.97 -0.48 -17.43
C SER A 294 -15.42 -0.88 -17.74
N ASN A 295 -15.66 -1.70 -18.79
CA ASN A 295 -16.99 -2.28 -19.04
C ASN A 295 -17.41 -3.25 -17.92
N TYR A 296 -16.47 -4.05 -17.39
CA TYR A 296 -16.74 -4.96 -16.26
C TYR A 296 -17.00 -4.18 -14.96
N VAL A 297 -16.24 -3.13 -14.68
CA VAL A 297 -16.47 -2.25 -13.53
C VAL A 297 -17.91 -1.72 -13.54
N VAL A 298 -18.35 -1.12 -14.64
CA VAL A 298 -19.73 -0.61 -14.77
C VAL A 298 -20.77 -1.71 -14.62
N LYS A 299 -20.54 -2.86 -15.25
CA LYS A 299 -21.44 -4.02 -15.10
C LYS A 299 -21.60 -4.42 -13.64
N LEU A 300 -20.51 -4.56 -12.91
CA LEU A 300 -20.52 -4.93 -11.49
C LEU A 300 -21.18 -3.85 -10.63
N ALA A 301 -20.81 -2.59 -10.80
CA ALA A 301 -21.42 -1.46 -10.08
C ALA A 301 -22.95 -1.41 -10.26
N LYS A 302 -23.43 -1.62 -11.49
CA LYS A 302 -24.88 -1.72 -11.76
C LYS A 302 -25.53 -2.94 -11.09
N GLN A 303 -24.87 -4.11 -11.13
CA GLN A 303 -25.38 -5.30 -10.45
C GLN A 303 -25.42 -5.13 -8.93
N MET A 304 -24.49 -4.37 -8.36
CA MET A 304 -24.44 -4.03 -6.93
C MET A 304 -25.35 -2.86 -6.57
N GLY A 305 -26.03 -2.24 -7.56
CA GLY A 305 -27.00 -1.18 -7.35
C GLY A 305 -26.38 0.14 -6.89
N TRP A 306 -25.12 0.43 -7.25
CA TRP A 306 -24.47 1.67 -6.87
C TRP A 306 -25.11 2.89 -7.52
N GLU A 307 -25.17 4.00 -6.77
CA GLU A 307 -25.63 5.31 -7.21
C GLU A 307 -24.48 6.31 -7.32
N ALA A 308 -23.40 6.07 -6.55
CA ALA A 308 -22.16 6.82 -6.64
C ALA A 308 -20.94 5.90 -6.39
N ALA A 309 -19.80 6.32 -6.88
CA ALA A 309 -18.52 5.61 -6.70
C ALA A 309 -17.37 6.58 -6.45
N ILE A 310 -16.50 6.25 -5.51
CA ILE A 310 -15.12 6.76 -5.47
C ILE A 310 -14.30 5.88 -6.41
N VAL A 311 -13.43 6.47 -7.22
CA VAL A 311 -12.50 5.75 -8.09
C VAL A 311 -11.11 6.24 -7.77
N SER A 312 -10.23 5.40 -7.26
CA SER A 312 -8.82 5.74 -7.04
C SER A 312 -7.93 5.09 -8.07
N GLU A 313 -6.90 5.80 -8.48
CA GLU A 313 -5.87 5.37 -9.40
C GLU A 313 -4.54 5.29 -8.66
N GLU A 314 -3.91 4.13 -8.70
CA GLU A 314 -2.58 3.89 -8.16
C GLU A 314 -1.56 4.04 -9.28
N GLY A 315 -0.93 5.19 -9.42
CA GLY A 315 0.02 5.46 -10.49
C GLY A 315 -0.38 6.66 -11.35
N PHE A 316 0.35 6.87 -12.42
CA PHE A 316 0.25 8.06 -13.28
C PHE A 316 0.52 7.72 -14.75
N GLY A 317 -0.05 8.52 -15.64
CA GLY A 317 0.25 8.51 -17.08
C GLY A 317 -0.66 7.58 -17.86
N ASN A 318 -0.21 6.40 -18.24
CA ASN A 318 -1.07 5.43 -18.95
C ASN A 318 -2.28 4.97 -18.12
N PRO A 319 -2.22 4.82 -16.79
CA PRO A 319 -3.38 4.58 -15.92
C PRO A 319 -4.46 5.65 -15.98
N ASP A 320 -4.13 6.94 -16.21
CA ASP A 320 -5.12 8.02 -16.31
C ASP A 320 -6.21 7.71 -17.35
N ALA A 321 -5.86 6.98 -18.42
CA ALA A 321 -6.85 6.54 -19.39
C ALA A 321 -7.81 5.49 -18.84
N ASP A 322 -7.37 4.58 -17.95
CA ASP A 322 -8.26 3.66 -17.22
C ASP A 322 -9.18 4.45 -16.27
N LEU A 323 -8.63 5.43 -15.55
CA LEU A 323 -9.37 6.30 -14.63
C LEU A 323 -10.49 7.04 -15.38
N MET A 324 -10.14 7.72 -16.48
CA MET A 324 -11.10 8.47 -17.29
C MET A 324 -12.14 7.58 -17.95
N MET A 325 -11.78 6.36 -18.38
CA MET A 325 -12.75 5.39 -18.90
C MET A 325 -13.71 4.88 -17.84
N ASN A 326 -13.22 4.58 -16.63
CA ASN A 326 -14.07 4.18 -15.51
C ASN A 326 -15.05 5.31 -15.17
N CYS A 327 -14.57 6.55 -15.01
CA CYS A 327 -15.38 7.73 -14.79
C CYS A 327 -16.46 7.89 -15.87
N ALA A 328 -16.06 7.99 -17.13
CA ALA A 328 -16.97 8.26 -18.23
C ALA A 328 -18.10 7.21 -18.35
N LYS A 329 -17.76 5.95 -18.17
CA LYS A 329 -18.73 4.86 -18.28
C LYS A 329 -19.66 4.74 -17.06
N LEU A 330 -19.14 4.99 -15.85
CA LEU A 330 -19.96 5.04 -14.63
C LEU A 330 -20.96 6.21 -14.70
N GLU A 331 -20.48 7.41 -15.06
CA GLU A 331 -21.36 8.59 -15.24
C GLU A 331 -22.39 8.37 -16.36
N ALA A 332 -22.02 7.78 -17.49
CA ALA A 332 -22.96 7.42 -18.54
C ALA A 332 -24.01 6.39 -18.10
N ALA A 333 -23.70 5.58 -17.09
CA ALA A 333 -24.62 4.64 -16.47
C ALA A 333 -25.47 5.25 -15.34
N GLY A 334 -25.32 6.55 -15.04
CA GLY A 334 -26.03 7.27 -14.00
C GLY A 334 -25.41 7.12 -12.60
N ILE A 335 -24.20 6.59 -12.50
CA ILE A 335 -23.45 6.43 -11.24
C ILE A 335 -22.49 7.61 -11.11
N LYS A 336 -22.69 8.47 -10.10
CA LYS A 336 -21.86 9.63 -9.85
C LYS A 336 -20.45 9.25 -9.41
N THR A 337 -19.44 10.00 -9.86
CA THR A 337 -18.05 9.67 -9.57
C THR A 337 -17.29 10.80 -8.88
N VAL A 338 -16.37 10.41 -7.98
CA VAL A 338 -15.28 11.24 -7.46
C VAL A 338 -13.98 10.48 -7.72
N LEU A 339 -13.03 11.14 -8.35
CA LEU A 339 -11.73 10.55 -8.73
C LEU A 339 -10.67 10.94 -7.71
N LEU A 340 -9.86 9.99 -7.32
CA LEU A 340 -8.66 10.19 -6.48
C LEU A 340 -7.45 9.75 -7.30
N THR A 341 -6.49 10.65 -7.45
CA THR A 341 -5.25 10.40 -8.19
C THR A 341 -4.14 11.27 -7.62
N ASP A 342 -2.92 11.13 -8.05
CA ASP A 342 -1.87 12.11 -7.83
C ASP A 342 -1.71 13.03 -9.06
N GLU A 343 -0.70 13.88 -9.09
CA GLU A 343 -0.46 14.76 -10.23
C GLU A 343 1.02 14.94 -10.54
N TYR A 344 1.32 15.12 -11.84
CA TYR A 344 2.67 15.34 -12.36
C TYR A 344 2.70 16.63 -13.20
N ALA A 345 2.63 17.77 -12.52
CA ALA A 345 2.50 19.08 -13.16
C ALA A 345 3.85 19.74 -13.57
N GLY A 346 4.95 18.97 -13.54
CA GLY A 346 6.29 19.47 -13.76
C GLY A 346 6.85 20.22 -12.53
N GLN A 347 8.16 20.46 -12.50
CA GLN A 347 8.82 21.08 -11.34
C GLN A 347 8.34 22.51 -11.04
N ASN A 348 7.84 23.23 -12.04
CA ASN A 348 7.28 24.58 -11.91
C ASN A 348 5.75 24.60 -11.74
N GLY A 349 5.08 23.45 -11.76
CA GLY A 349 3.64 23.34 -11.64
C GLY A 349 2.83 23.87 -12.82
N GLU A 350 3.45 24.07 -13.98
CA GLU A 350 2.83 24.69 -15.16
C GLU A 350 2.44 23.68 -16.26
N SER A 351 2.82 22.40 -16.10
CA SER A 351 2.45 21.34 -17.03
C SER A 351 1.03 20.84 -16.76
N GLN A 352 0.48 20.07 -17.70
CA GLN A 352 -0.78 19.38 -17.51
C GLN A 352 -0.63 18.35 -16.39
N SER A 353 -1.50 18.43 -15.37
CA SER A 353 -1.41 17.62 -14.15
C SER A 353 -1.68 16.14 -14.39
N LEU A 354 -2.60 15.80 -15.29
CA LEU A 354 -2.99 14.44 -15.66
C LEU A 354 -2.71 14.22 -17.16
N ALA A 355 -2.34 12.99 -17.52
CA ALA A 355 -2.04 12.63 -18.90
C ALA A 355 -3.30 12.46 -19.77
N ASP A 356 -4.46 12.22 -19.16
CA ASP A 356 -5.76 12.12 -19.86
C ASP A 356 -6.84 12.95 -19.14
N SER A 357 -7.93 13.22 -19.84
CA SER A 357 -9.05 13.97 -19.30
C SER A 357 -10.38 13.59 -19.95
N HIS A 358 -11.47 13.72 -19.22
CA HIS A 358 -12.81 13.51 -19.76
C HIS A 358 -13.81 14.54 -19.17
N LYS A 359 -14.77 14.98 -19.99
CA LYS A 359 -15.77 15.97 -19.59
C LYS A 359 -16.66 15.58 -18.40
N SER A 360 -16.74 14.30 -18.09
CA SER A 360 -17.49 13.78 -16.94
C SER A 360 -16.65 13.75 -15.65
N ALA A 361 -15.35 13.98 -15.74
CA ALA A 361 -14.46 14.05 -14.58
C ALA A 361 -14.51 15.47 -13.99
N ASP A 362 -15.62 15.80 -13.35
CA ASP A 362 -15.89 17.11 -12.74
C ASP A 362 -15.61 17.17 -11.23
N ALA A 363 -15.23 16.04 -10.64
CA ALA A 363 -14.81 15.91 -9.26
C ALA A 363 -13.53 15.08 -9.18
N VAL A 364 -12.37 15.74 -9.17
CA VAL A 364 -11.04 15.14 -9.10
C VAL A 364 -10.32 15.70 -7.88
N VAL A 365 -9.72 14.81 -7.09
CA VAL A 365 -8.92 15.17 -5.91
C VAL A 365 -7.52 14.61 -6.11
N THR A 366 -6.52 15.47 -5.89
CA THR A 366 -5.09 15.11 -5.92
C THR A 366 -4.44 15.44 -4.59
N ASN A 367 -3.35 14.78 -4.26
CA ASN A 367 -2.58 14.99 -3.03
C ASN A 367 -1.28 15.77 -3.26
N GLY A 368 -1.16 16.46 -4.37
CA GLY A 368 -0.06 17.36 -4.67
C GLY A 368 0.78 16.90 -5.86
N ASN A 369 1.71 17.76 -6.24
CA ASN A 369 2.54 17.59 -7.42
C ASN A 369 3.78 16.73 -7.14
N ALA A 370 3.83 15.54 -7.67
CA ALA A 370 4.93 14.60 -7.51
C ALA A 370 6.28 15.10 -8.06
N ASN A 371 6.26 16.08 -8.98
CA ASN A 371 7.48 16.68 -9.54
C ASN A 371 8.08 17.81 -8.69
N GLN A 372 7.46 18.19 -7.56
CA GLN A 372 8.00 19.24 -6.70
C GLN A 372 9.39 18.82 -6.17
N LEU A 373 10.38 19.69 -6.31
CA LEU A 373 11.73 19.44 -5.78
C LEU A 373 11.77 19.58 -4.26
N ILE A 374 12.50 18.66 -3.64
CA ILE A 374 12.83 18.68 -2.22
C ILE A 374 14.32 18.38 -2.02
N THR A 375 14.94 19.05 -1.06
CA THR A 375 16.30 18.72 -0.62
C THR A 375 16.23 18.05 0.75
N LEU A 376 16.71 16.83 0.81
CA LEU A 376 16.78 15.97 1.98
C LEU A 376 18.18 16.13 2.61
N PRO A 377 18.33 16.49 3.90
CA PRO A 377 19.63 16.63 4.52
C PRO A 377 20.38 15.31 4.60
N ALA A 378 21.69 15.37 4.77
CA ALA A 378 22.48 14.20 5.11
C ALA A 378 21.97 13.58 6.43
N MET A 379 21.96 12.24 6.50
CA MET A 379 21.62 11.48 7.69
C MET A 379 22.85 10.83 8.31
N ASP A 380 22.83 10.65 9.63
CA ASP A 380 23.94 9.99 10.34
C ASP A 380 24.11 8.52 9.92
N LYS A 381 23.01 7.89 9.47
CA LYS A 381 23.00 6.51 8.99
C LYS A 381 22.12 6.35 7.75
N VAL A 382 22.64 5.62 6.78
CA VAL A 382 21.86 5.08 5.65
C VAL A 382 21.75 3.57 5.81
N ILE A 383 20.52 3.03 5.71
CA ILE A 383 20.25 1.60 5.64
C ILE A 383 19.88 1.29 4.18
N GLY A 384 20.61 0.36 3.59
CA GLY A 384 20.58 0.12 2.15
C GLY A 384 21.66 0.92 1.43
N HIS A 385 21.32 1.60 0.33
CA HIS A 385 22.32 2.17 -0.58
C HIS A 385 21.90 3.54 -1.12
N ASP A 386 22.44 4.64 -0.59
CA ASP A 386 22.22 6.02 -1.08
C ASP A 386 22.78 6.30 -2.49
N ARG A 387 23.72 5.48 -2.95
CA ARG A 387 24.26 5.53 -4.33
C ARG A 387 23.19 5.46 -5.42
N TYR A 388 21.99 5.02 -5.08
CA TYR A 388 20.85 4.92 -6.00
C TYR A 388 20.03 6.23 -6.10
N ALA A 389 20.43 7.30 -5.40
CA ALA A 389 19.71 8.58 -5.44
C ALA A 389 19.55 9.15 -6.87
N ASP A 390 20.55 8.95 -7.71
CA ASP A 390 20.51 9.38 -9.12
C ASP A 390 19.65 8.45 -10.01
N MET A 391 19.27 7.26 -9.53
CA MET A 391 18.61 6.21 -10.30
C MET A 391 17.13 6.03 -9.97
N VAL A 392 16.70 6.36 -8.74
CA VAL A 392 15.28 6.23 -8.35
C VAL A 392 14.42 7.22 -9.13
N ALA A 393 13.14 6.92 -9.31
CA ALA A 393 12.20 7.87 -9.89
C ALA A 393 12.21 9.18 -9.11
N GLY A 394 12.24 10.32 -9.80
CA GLY A 394 12.43 11.62 -9.16
C GLY A 394 13.89 11.99 -8.86
N GLY A 395 14.81 11.03 -8.99
CA GLY A 395 16.24 11.30 -8.99
C GLY A 395 16.77 11.71 -10.35
N PHE A 396 17.92 12.38 -10.38
CA PHE A 396 18.61 12.81 -11.59
C PHE A 396 20.11 12.85 -11.33
N GLN A 397 20.90 12.95 -12.39
CA GLN A 397 22.35 13.03 -12.26
C GLN A 397 22.77 14.17 -11.31
N GLY A 398 23.47 13.82 -10.21
CA GLY A 398 23.89 14.76 -9.19
C GLY A 398 22.85 14.98 -8.08
N SER A 399 21.83 14.15 -7.98
CA SER A 399 20.89 14.15 -6.85
C SER A 399 21.60 13.94 -5.51
N LEU A 400 22.58 13.02 -5.45
CA LEU A 400 23.41 12.84 -4.27
C LEU A 400 24.55 13.86 -4.27
N HIS A 401 24.60 14.71 -3.26
CA HIS A 401 25.62 15.75 -3.09
C HIS A 401 26.84 15.23 -2.29
N GLU A 402 27.96 15.94 -2.41
CA GLU A 402 29.21 15.58 -1.70
C GLU A 402 29.08 15.58 -0.17
N ASP A 403 28.17 16.36 0.39
CA ASP A 403 27.88 16.42 1.81
C ASP A 403 26.91 15.34 2.31
N GLY A 404 26.45 14.45 1.42
CA GLY A 404 25.49 13.39 1.72
C GLY A 404 24.02 13.82 1.70
N SER A 405 23.73 15.09 1.40
CA SER A 405 22.34 15.52 1.14
C SER A 405 21.87 15.03 -0.24
N ILE A 406 20.56 14.95 -0.42
CA ILE A 406 19.94 14.46 -1.67
C ILE A 406 18.91 15.49 -2.14
N THR A 407 18.96 15.90 -3.41
CA THR A 407 17.89 16.69 -4.04
C THR A 407 17.17 15.82 -5.06
N VAL A 408 15.86 15.63 -4.86
CA VAL A 408 14.98 14.79 -5.68
C VAL A 408 13.62 15.43 -5.86
N GLU A 409 12.81 14.90 -6.75
CA GLU A 409 11.37 15.20 -6.79
C GLU A 409 10.63 14.40 -5.70
N LEU A 410 9.47 14.89 -5.24
CA LEU A 410 8.65 14.21 -4.22
C LEU A 410 8.31 12.76 -4.61
N GLN A 411 8.23 12.45 -5.89
CA GLN A 411 7.99 11.09 -6.36
C GLN A 411 9.04 10.07 -5.88
N ALA A 412 10.19 10.50 -5.40
CA ALA A 412 11.17 9.61 -4.78
C ALA A 412 10.82 9.22 -3.34
N ILE A 413 9.93 9.94 -2.67
CA ILE A 413 9.60 9.68 -1.27
C ILE A 413 8.40 8.74 -1.17
N LEU A 414 8.54 7.71 -0.36
CA LEU A 414 7.52 6.68 -0.15
C LEU A 414 6.20 7.28 0.34
N SER A 415 5.13 7.09 -0.44
CA SER A 415 3.76 7.57 -0.18
C SER A 415 3.57 9.09 -0.21
N ALA A 416 4.49 9.88 -0.76
CA ALA A 416 4.47 11.34 -0.66
C ALA A 416 3.25 11.99 -1.31
N THR A 417 2.76 11.44 -2.41
CA THR A 417 1.58 11.92 -3.13
C THR A 417 0.52 10.84 -3.32
N SER A 418 0.51 9.81 -2.42
CA SER A 418 -0.49 8.74 -2.49
C SER A 418 -1.90 9.30 -2.67
N GLU A 419 -2.58 8.84 -3.68
CA GLU A 419 -3.97 9.22 -4.02
C GLU A 419 -4.94 8.92 -2.86
N LEU A 420 -4.60 7.99 -1.99
CA LEU A 420 -5.38 7.66 -0.80
C LEU A 420 -5.17 8.66 0.34
N GLY A 421 -4.17 9.54 0.24
CA GLY A 421 -3.91 10.59 1.24
C GLY A 421 -3.29 10.07 2.53
N TYR A 422 -2.28 9.23 2.44
CA TYR A 422 -1.65 8.62 3.61
C TYR A 422 -0.45 9.42 4.15
N HIS A 423 -0.56 10.74 4.17
CA HIS A 423 0.40 11.69 4.74
C HIS A 423 -0.34 12.85 5.44
N ASN A 424 0.21 14.05 5.51
CA ASN A 424 -0.40 15.21 6.16
C ASN A 424 -1.76 15.63 5.55
N LEU A 425 -1.95 15.41 4.26
CA LEU A 425 -3.23 15.51 3.60
C LEU A 425 -3.89 14.14 3.62
N THR A 426 -5.19 14.06 3.86
CA THR A 426 -5.91 12.79 3.84
C THR A 426 -7.31 12.98 3.29
N THR A 427 -7.77 12.00 2.51
CA THR A 427 -9.11 11.98 1.95
C THR A 427 -10.14 11.76 3.05
N LYS A 428 -11.10 12.67 3.19
CA LYS A 428 -12.21 12.57 4.15
C LYS A 428 -13.52 12.95 3.48
N ALA A 429 -14.58 12.22 3.81
CA ALA A 429 -15.92 12.67 3.48
C ALA A 429 -16.29 13.89 4.32
N SER A 430 -16.76 14.96 3.70
CA SER A 430 -17.18 16.21 4.35
C SER A 430 -18.69 16.22 4.66
#